data_6ecb0d829c3e54803e834e3f32027090
#
_entry.id   6ecb0d829c3e54803e834e3f32027090
#
_cell.length_a   1.000
_cell.length_b   1.000
_cell.length_c   1.000
_cell.angle_alpha   90.00
_cell.angle_beta   90.00
_cell.angle_gamma   90.00
#
_symmetry.space_group_name_H-M   'P 1'
#
loop_
_entity.id
_entity.type
_entity.pdbx_description
1 polymer ?
#
loop_
_entity_poly.entity_id
_entity_poly.type
_entity_poly.pdbx_seq_one_letter_code
_entity_poly.pdbx_strand_id
1 'polypeptide(L)'
;MAGAKAAVRSLFDDLASEYVAQRGREFSFVSQKRLVLEMLAGVRGRILEIGCGAGHTLPDLLDMGLEVDAIDLSEQMVARASEHVRRHRPGGRCRVAAGDIERLDFATAQFDAVLLMGVLEYLPGQAQAIAEIVRVLKPGGCAVLAVPNGAGAYHIVRTLYRKLRGARDQALVGKPCLPWRLDGDFAAAGMRKTESAACNFIFFPLKDLAPRLSDRINRLLTPTARLPTAPLLGAQYIAKFRKI
;
A
#
# COMPACT_ATOMS: atom_id res chain seq x y z
N MET A 1 -18.46 7.49 10.93
CA MET A 1 -17.12 6.87 10.81
C MET A 1 -17.15 5.36 11.03
N ALA A 2 -17.81 4.82 12.05
CA ALA A 2 -17.89 3.37 12.30
C ALA A 2 -18.44 2.54 11.12
N GLY A 3 -19.50 3.03 10.45
CA GLY A 3 -20.11 2.33 9.31
C GLY A 3 -19.18 2.15 8.07
N ALA A 4 -18.31 3.14 7.79
CA ALA A 4 -17.38 3.04 6.68
C ALA A 4 -16.30 1.97 6.93
N LYS A 5 -15.77 1.89 8.16
CA LYS A 5 -14.81 0.85 8.55
C LYS A 5 -15.43 -0.54 8.53
N ALA A 6 -16.68 -0.67 9.00
CA ALA A 6 -17.40 -1.94 8.96
C ALA A 6 -17.59 -2.42 7.51
N ALA A 7 -17.91 -1.52 6.57
CA ALA A 7 -18.04 -1.84 5.16
C ALA A 7 -16.69 -2.27 4.52
N VAL A 8 -15.60 -1.58 4.87
CA VAL A 8 -14.24 -1.95 4.41
C VAL A 8 -13.85 -3.32 4.96
N ARG A 9 -14.09 -3.57 6.27
CA ARG A 9 -13.82 -4.86 6.89
C ARG A 9 -14.60 -5.99 6.21
N SER A 10 -15.93 -5.84 6.04
CA SER A 10 -16.77 -6.83 5.38
C SER A 10 -16.30 -7.12 3.95
N LEU A 11 -15.93 -6.09 3.17
CA LEU A 11 -15.39 -6.25 1.83
C LEU A 11 -14.14 -7.16 1.82
N PHE A 12 -13.19 -6.93 2.73
CA PHE A 12 -11.96 -7.72 2.78
C PHE A 12 -12.16 -9.09 3.40
N ASP A 13 -13.12 -9.26 4.30
CA ASP A 13 -13.55 -10.56 4.80
C ASP A 13 -14.12 -11.43 3.66
N ASP A 14 -14.98 -10.86 2.80
CA ASP A 14 -15.57 -11.55 1.64
C ASP A 14 -14.53 -11.88 0.57
N LEU A 15 -13.57 -10.98 0.34
CA LEU A 15 -12.52 -11.17 -0.68
C LEU A 15 -11.38 -12.08 -0.21
N ALA A 16 -11.29 -12.41 1.07
CA ALA A 16 -10.11 -13.08 1.64
C ALA A 16 -9.74 -14.39 0.95
N SER A 17 -10.71 -15.16 0.44
CA SER A 17 -10.45 -16.45 -0.25
C SER A 17 -9.90 -16.28 -1.67
N GLU A 18 -10.47 -15.37 -2.47
CA GLU A 18 -10.04 -15.10 -3.85
C GLU A 18 -8.79 -14.21 -3.92
N TYR A 19 -8.71 -13.23 -3.03
CA TYR A 19 -7.62 -12.28 -2.97
C TYR A 19 -6.25 -12.93 -2.74
N VAL A 20 -6.20 -13.98 -1.91
CA VAL A 20 -4.97 -14.74 -1.63
C VAL A 20 -4.43 -15.42 -2.88
N ALA A 21 -5.29 -16.03 -3.70
CA ALA A 21 -4.86 -16.82 -4.85
C ALA A 21 -4.35 -15.95 -6.02
N GLN A 22 -4.92 -14.77 -6.20
CA GLN A 22 -4.71 -13.94 -7.39
C GLN A 22 -3.68 -12.83 -7.15
N ARG A 23 -3.73 -12.14 -6.00
CA ARG A 23 -2.97 -10.91 -5.75
C ARG A 23 -1.45 -11.09 -5.83
N GLY A 24 -0.91 -12.14 -5.24
CA GLY A 24 0.53 -12.37 -5.23
C GLY A 24 1.15 -12.61 -6.63
N ARG A 25 0.32 -12.93 -7.63
CA ARG A 25 0.73 -13.16 -9.02
C ARG A 25 0.42 -11.99 -9.95
N GLU A 26 -0.37 -11.02 -9.51
CA GLU A 26 -0.68 -9.85 -10.32
C GLU A 26 0.58 -9.02 -10.57
N PHE A 27 0.90 -8.77 -11.84
CA PHE A 27 2.05 -7.94 -12.23
C PHE A 27 2.05 -6.58 -11.53
N SER A 28 0.86 -5.99 -11.35
CA SER A 28 0.69 -4.70 -10.69
C SER A 28 1.15 -4.72 -9.24
N PHE A 29 0.80 -5.77 -8.50
CA PHE A 29 1.22 -5.96 -7.10
C PHE A 29 2.71 -6.28 -7.01
N VAL A 30 3.22 -7.16 -7.87
CA VAL A 30 4.63 -7.56 -7.88
C VAL A 30 5.54 -6.35 -8.15
N SER A 31 5.17 -5.50 -9.10
CA SER A 31 5.92 -4.28 -9.43
C SER A 31 5.90 -3.27 -8.27
N GLN A 32 4.76 -3.10 -7.63
CA GLN A 32 4.58 -2.22 -6.48
C GLN A 32 5.40 -2.73 -5.28
N LYS A 33 5.28 -4.03 -4.95
CA LYS A 33 6.01 -4.69 -3.88
C LYS A 33 7.53 -4.53 -4.06
N ARG A 34 8.04 -4.74 -5.27
CA ARG A 34 9.47 -4.57 -5.56
C ARG A 34 9.97 -3.16 -5.24
N LEU A 35 9.28 -2.11 -5.71
CA LEU A 35 9.68 -0.72 -5.46
C LEU A 35 9.63 -0.37 -3.97
N VAL A 36 8.62 -0.86 -3.26
CA VAL A 36 8.49 -0.68 -1.81
C VAL A 36 9.66 -1.33 -1.06
N LEU A 37 10.02 -2.57 -1.40
CA LEU A 37 11.14 -3.28 -0.78
C LEU A 37 12.48 -2.61 -1.12
N GLU A 38 12.66 -2.10 -2.34
CA GLU A 38 13.83 -1.28 -2.72
C GLU A 38 13.94 -0.02 -1.87
N MET A 39 12.81 0.68 -1.60
CA MET A 39 12.80 1.88 -0.72
C MET A 39 13.07 1.52 0.75
N LEU A 40 12.76 0.30 1.19
CA LEU A 40 13.10 -0.19 2.52
C LEU A 40 14.54 -0.72 2.61
N ALA A 41 15.28 -0.78 1.51
CA ALA A 41 16.67 -1.24 1.54
C ALA A 41 17.51 -0.42 2.53
N GLY A 42 18.29 -1.12 3.35
CA GLY A 42 19.09 -0.50 4.40
C GLY A 42 18.37 -0.22 5.73
N VAL A 43 17.03 -0.37 5.79
CA VAL A 43 16.31 -0.37 7.07
C VAL A 43 16.77 -1.57 7.91
N ARG A 44 16.89 -1.36 9.21
CA ARG A 44 17.23 -2.39 10.20
C ARG A 44 16.31 -2.25 11.39
N GLY A 45 16.15 -3.31 12.17
CA GLY A 45 15.35 -3.30 13.39
C GLY A 45 13.91 -3.72 13.16
N ARG A 46 12.96 -2.96 13.65
CA ARG A 46 11.56 -3.33 13.74
C ARG A 46 10.68 -2.54 12.76
N ILE A 47 9.86 -3.25 11.99
CA ILE A 47 8.92 -2.67 11.03
C ILE A 47 7.48 -3.01 11.40
N LEU A 48 6.57 -2.05 11.18
CA LEU A 48 5.13 -2.28 11.24
C LEU A 48 4.55 -2.26 9.81
N GLU A 49 3.95 -3.35 9.38
CA GLU A 49 3.12 -3.36 8.16
C GLU A 49 1.66 -3.15 8.54
N ILE A 50 1.04 -2.09 8.03
CA ILE A 50 -0.36 -1.74 8.27
C ILE A 50 -1.18 -2.10 7.03
N GLY A 51 -2.26 -2.87 7.24
CA GLY A 51 -3.07 -3.42 6.15
C GLY A 51 -2.32 -4.53 5.42
N CYS A 52 -1.78 -5.50 6.17
CA CYS A 52 -0.96 -6.57 5.61
C CYS A 52 -1.72 -7.53 4.69
N GLY A 53 -3.06 -7.47 4.67
CA GLY A 53 -3.90 -8.40 3.92
C GLY A 53 -3.53 -9.85 4.21
N ALA A 54 -3.37 -10.66 3.17
CA ALA A 54 -2.97 -12.06 3.30
C ALA A 54 -1.45 -12.28 3.54
N GLY A 55 -0.69 -11.23 3.84
CA GLY A 55 0.71 -11.31 4.26
C GLY A 55 1.72 -11.56 3.13
N HIS A 56 1.41 -11.19 1.88
CA HIS A 56 2.29 -11.45 0.74
C HIS A 56 3.65 -10.72 0.77
N THR A 57 3.80 -9.73 1.62
CA THR A 57 5.02 -8.94 1.80
C THR A 57 5.86 -9.43 2.97
N LEU A 58 5.21 -10.08 3.96
CA LEU A 58 5.85 -10.47 5.22
C LEU A 58 7.08 -11.36 5.06
N PRO A 59 7.08 -12.41 4.20
CA PRO A 59 8.28 -13.22 4.00
C PRO A 59 9.47 -12.40 3.49
N ASP A 60 9.23 -11.45 2.57
CA ASP A 60 10.31 -10.60 2.04
C ASP A 60 10.88 -9.67 3.13
N LEU A 61 10.05 -9.11 4.00
CA LEU A 61 10.50 -8.28 5.13
C LEU A 61 11.34 -9.08 6.12
N LEU A 62 10.94 -10.33 6.39
CA LEU A 62 11.71 -11.25 7.24
C LEU A 62 13.05 -11.62 6.58
N ASP A 63 13.09 -11.80 5.25
CA ASP A 63 14.33 -12.06 4.50
C ASP A 63 15.30 -10.88 4.52
N MET A 64 14.79 -9.67 4.68
CA MET A 64 15.60 -8.47 4.92
C MET A 64 16.20 -8.42 6.34
N GLY A 65 15.88 -9.40 7.20
CA GLY A 65 16.35 -9.48 8.58
C GLY A 65 15.60 -8.56 9.55
N LEU A 66 14.40 -8.12 9.19
CA LEU A 66 13.57 -7.24 10.02
C LEU A 66 12.76 -8.05 11.04
N GLU A 67 12.49 -7.45 12.20
CA GLU A 67 11.42 -7.88 13.10
C GLU A 67 10.11 -7.25 12.62
N VAL A 68 9.10 -8.08 12.36
CA VAL A 68 7.87 -7.63 11.70
C VAL A 68 6.68 -7.69 12.64
N ASP A 69 6.04 -6.55 12.89
CA ASP A 69 4.65 -6.52 13.34
C ASP A 69 3.77 -6.21 12.13
N ALA A 70 2.65 -6.89 12.02
CA ALA A 70 1.71 -6.71 10.93
C ALA A 70 0.29 -6.62 11.48
N ILE A 71 -0.49 -5.67 10.98
CA ILE A 71 -1.90 -5.55 11.36
C ILE A 71 -2.79 -5.46 10.13
N ASP A 72 -4.01 -5.96 10.29
CA ASP A 72 -5.10 -5.76 9.34
C ASP A 72 -6.42 -5.53 10.08
N LEU A 73 -7.35 -4.80 9.47
CA LEU A 73 -8.68 -4.57 10.04
C LEU A 73 -9.55 -5.84 9.99
N SER A 74 -9.30 -6.71 9.00
CA SER A 74 -10.00 -7.99 8.79
C SER A 74 -9.32 -9.12 9.57
N GLU A 75 -10.06 -9.77 10.46
CA GLU A 75 -9.58 -10.95 11.19
C GLU A 75 -9.32 -12.12 10.26
N GLN A 76 -10.06 -12.23 9.15
CA GLN A 76 -9.83 -13.27 8.15
C GLN A 76 -8.50 -13.06 7.42
N MET A 77 -8.15 -11.80 7.08
CA MET A 77 -6.84 -11.47 6.52
C MET A 77 -5.71 -11.78 7.52
N VAL A 78 -5.87 -11.43 8.80
CA VAL A 78 -4.92 -11.78 9.87
C VAL A 78 -4.68 -13.28 9.95
N ALA A 79 -5.74 -14.09 9.91
CA ALA A 79 -5.62 -15.55 9.92
C ALA A 79 -4.84 -16.05 8.68
N ARG A 80 -5.12 -15.53 7.49
CA ARG A 80 -4.42 -15.86 6.24
C ARG A 80 -2.94 -15.44 6.28
N ALA A 81 -2.66 -14.23 6.74
CA ALA A 81 -1.29 -13.73 6.87
C ALA A 81 -0.47 -14.58 7.84
N SER A 82 -1.04 -14.93 8.99
CA SER A 82 -0.40 -15.80 9.97
C SER A 82 -0.07 -17.18 9.40
N GLU A 83 -1.00 -17.77 8.65
CA GLU A 83 -0.78 -19.05 7.98
C GLU A 83 0.30 -18.93 6.89
N HIS A 84 0.28 -17.83 6.12
CA HIS A 84 1.25 -17.57 5.06
C HIS A 84 2.68 -17.47 5.63
N VAL A 85 2.88 -16.71 6.70
CA VAL A 85 4.18 -16.59 7.38
C VAL A 85 4.63 -17.94 7.93
N ARG A 86 3.76 -18.69 8.62
CA ARG A 86 4.10 -19.98 9.19
C ARG A 86 4.59 -20.99 8.14
N ARG A 87 4.02 -20.94 6.94
CA ARG A 87 4.42 -21.83 5.83
C ARG A 87 5.74 -21.43 5.18
N HIS A 88 5.97 -20.13 4.98
CA HIS A 88 7.08 -19.63 4.18
C HIS A 88 8.30 -19.24 5.03
N ARG A 89 8.10 -18.91 6.32
CA ARG A 89 9.15 -18.50 7.25
C ARG A 89 8.87 -19.03 8.67
N PRO A 90 8.88 -20.34 8.87
CA PRO A 90 8.72 -20.92 10.22
C PRO A 90 9.84 -20.41 11.12
N GLY A 91 9.49 -19.86 12.29
CA GLY A 91 10.44 -19.28 13.25
C GLY A 91 10.88 -17.85 12.97
N GLY A 92 10.37 -17.21 11.91
CA GLY A 92 10.57 -15.77 11.66
C GLY A 92 9.97 -14.90 12.79
N ARG A 93 10.64 -13.81 13.13
CA ARG A 93 10.14 -12.83 14.13
C ARG A 93 9.02 -11.99 13.53
N CYS A 94 7.84 -12.58 13.38
CA CYS A 94 6.66 -11.92 12.85
C CYS A 94 5.47 -12.12 13.80
N ARG A 95 4.83 -11.00 14.18
CA ARG A 95 3.55 -10.98 14.89
C ARG A 95 2.49 -10.40 13.97
N VAL A 96 1.38 -11.12 13.80
CA VAL A 96 0.22 -10.65 13.02
C VAL A 96 -0.97 -10.53 13.96
N ALA A 97 -1.68 -9.40 13.93
CA ALA A 97 -2.83 -9.13 14.79
C ALA A 97 -3.89 -8.29 14.08
N ALA A 98 -5.13 -8.35 14.56
CA ALA A 98 -6.15 -7.39 14.16
C ALA A 98 -5.81 -6.00 14.69
N GLY A 99 -6.01 -4.95 13.88
CA GLY A 99 -5.70 -3.58 14.31
C GLY A 99 -6.28 -2.53 13.38
N ASP A 100 -6.44 -1.33 13.94
CA ASP A 100 -6.96 -0.15 13.24
C ASP A 100 -5.87 0.92 13.14
N ILE A 101 -5.56 1.35 11.92
CA ILE A 101 -4.56 2.39 11.65
C ILE A 101 -4.84 3.72 12.36
N GLU A 102 -6.12 4.05 12.60
CA GLU A 102 -6.50 5.28 13.29
C GLU A 102 -6.35 5.19 14.83
N ARG A 103 -6.04 4.00 15.36
CA ARG A 103 -5.78 3.75 16.78
C ARG A 103 -4.84 2.55 16.92
N LEU A 104 -3.54 2.79 16.76
CA LEU A 104 -2.52 1.75 16.85
C LEU A 104 -2.22 1.38 18.31
N ASP A 105 -2.34 0.09 18.63
CA ASP A 105 -1.99 -0.44 19.96
C ASP A 105 -0.48 -0.72 20.06
N PHE A 106 0.31 0.32 19.85
CA PHE A 106 1.76 0.30 19.94
C PHE A 106 2.27 1.54 20.66
N ALA A 107 3.40 1.40 21.33
CA ALA A 107 4.06 2.51 22.02
C ALA A 107 4.58 3.57 21.03
N THR A 108 4.72 4.80 21.52
CA THR A 108 5.38 5.88 20.78
C THR A 108 6.85 5.50 20.50
N ALA A 109 7.35 5.84 19.32
CA ALA A 109 8.72 5.61 18.90
C ALA A 109 9.18 4.13 18.99
N GLN A 110 8.32 3.21 18.57
CA GLN A 110 8.58 1.78 18.65
C GLN A 110 9.23 1.21 17.39
N PHE A 111 8.93 1.77 16.21
CA PHE A 111 9.32 1.21 14.93
C PHE A 111 10.38 2.04 14.19
N ASP A 112 11.29 1.34 13.54
CA ASP A 112 12.31 1.92 12.66
C ASP A 112 11.70 2.25 11.28
N ALA A 113 10.68 1.49 10.86
CA ALA A 113 9.91 1.75 9.66
C ALA A 113 8.43 1.39 9.82
N VAL A 114 7.60 2.03 9.00
CA VAL A 114 6.18 1.67 8.78
C VAL A 114 5.94 1.48 7.29
N LEU A 115 5.25 0.40 6.93
CA LEU A 115 4.86 0.07 5.56
C LEU A 115 3.34 0.08 5.43
N LEU A 116 2.83 0.71 4.35
CA LEU A 116 1.41 0.69 3.97
C LEU A 116 1.28 0.47 2.46
N MET A 117 0.53 -0.55 2.07
CA MET A 117 0.25 -0.82 0.65
C MET A 117 -1.25 -0.96 0.42
N GLY A 118 -1.89 0.09 -0.13
CA GLY A 118 -3.32 0.05 -0.43
C GLY A 118 -4.20 0.16 0.81
N VAL A 119 -3.96 1.15 1.68
CA VAL A 119 -4.69 1.37 2.93
C VAL A 119 -5.33 2.75 2.99
N LEU A 120 -4.56 3.81 2.73
CA LEU A 120 -5.00 5.20 2.94
C LEU A 120 -6.19 5.61 2.06
N GLU A 121 -6.36 4.97 0.92
CA GLU A 121 -7.47 5.20 -0.01
C GLU A 121 -8.83 4.79 0.54
N TYR A 122 -8.88 3.92 1.55
CA TYR A 122 -10.11 3.46 2.17
C TYR A 122 -10.55 4.31 3.36
N LEU A 123 -9.70 5.25 3.79
CA LEU A 123 -10.01 6.11 4.92
C LEU A 123 -10.86 7.33 4.47
N PRO A 124 -11.87 7.72 5.22
CA PRO A 124 -12.64 8.92 4.96
C PRO A 124 -11.82 10.21 5.16
N GLY A 125 -10.80 10.16 6.03
CA GLY A 125 -9.80 11.20 6.27
C GLY A 125 -8.49 10.56 6.71
N GLN A 126 -7.36 11.14 6.33
CA GLN A 126 -6.03 10.52 6.54
C GLN A 126 -5.28 11.09 7.74
N ALA A 127 -5.70 12.23 8.28
CA ALA A 127 -4.95 12.97 9.31
C ALA A 127 -4.68 12.13 10.58
N GLN A 128 -5.69 11.42 11.09
CA GLN A 128 -5.55 10.59 12.28
C GLN A 128 -4.60 9.41 12.04
N ALA A 129 -4.72 8.76 10.89
CA ALA A 129 -3.83 7.66 10.51
C ALA A 129 -2.37 8.13 10.37
N ILE A 130 -2.15 9.29 9.73
CA ILE A 130 -0.81 9.88 9.59
C ILE A 130 -0.24 10.25 10.97
N ALA A 131 -1.05 10.81 11.87
CA ALA A 131 -0.61 11.11 13.24
C ALA A 131 -0.16 9.85 13.99
N GLU A 132 -0.89 8.76 13.88
CA GLU A 132 -0.54 7.47 14.49
C GLU A 132 0.74 6.86 13.88
N ILE A 133 0.91 6.93 12.54
CA ILE A 133 2.13 6.51 11.86
C ILE A 133 3.34 7.28 12.42
N VAL A 134 3.21 8.60 12.51
CA VAL A 134 4.29 9.46 13.05
C VAL A 134 4.55 9.14 14.52
N ARG A 135 3.51 8.92 15.32
CA ARG A 135 3.63 8.59 16.75
C ARG A 135 4.45 7.33 16.96
N VAL A 136 4.15 6.27 16.24
CA VAL A 136 4.81 4.96 16.45
C VAL A 136 6.20 4.88 15.83
N LEU A 137 6.55 5.76 14.88
CA LEU A 137 7.88 5.84 14.31
C LEU A 137 8.88 6.47 15.29
N LYS A 138 10.07 5.87 15.38
CA LYS A 138 11.22 6.45 16.05
C LYS A 138 11.64 7.75 15.36
N PRO A 139 12.32 8.70 16.06
CA PRO A 139 13.01 9.79 15.41
C PRO A 139 13.96 9.27 14.33
N GLY A 140 13.95 9.86 13.13
CA GLY A 140 14.72 9.37 11.98
C GLY A 140 14.19 8.12 11.31
N GLY A 141 13.15 7.48 11.84
CA GLY A 141 12.45 6.36 11.20
C GLY A 141 11.73 6.77 9.92
N CYS A 142 11.31 5.80 9.11
CA CYS A 142 10.67 6.09 7.83
C CYS A 142 9.31 5.41 7.65
N ALA A 143 8.41 6.06 6.91
CA ALA A 143 7.20 5.47 6.36
C ALA A 143 7.37 5.25 4.85
N VAL A 144 7.07 4.05 4.37
CA VAL A 144 6.96 3.75 2.94
C VAL A 144 5.52 3.39 2.65
N LEU A 145 4.93 4.06 1.66
CA LEU A 145 3.54 3.83 1.30
C LEU A 145 3.34 3.71 -0.20
N ALA A 146 2.30 2.98 -0.55
CA ALA A 146 1.85 2.83 -1.93
C ALA A 146 0.33 3.01 -1.99
N VAL A 147 -0.12 3.92 -2.85
CA VAL A 147 -1.54 4.30 -2.99
C VAL A 147 -1.94 4.43 -4.45
N PRO A 148 -3.22 4.23 -4.81
CA PRO A 148 -3.73 4.57 -6.14
C PRO A 148 -3.51 6.06 -6.43
N ASN A 149 -2.93 6.35 -7.59
CA ASN A 149 -2.55 7.71 -7.99
C ASN A 149 -3.69 8.42 -8.70
N GLY A 150 -4.38 9.30 -7.99
CA GLY A 150 -5.50 10.09 -8.54
C GLY A 150 -5.12 11.10 -9.64
N ALA A 151 -3.85 11.48 -9.71
CA ALA A 151 -3.32 12.38 -10.74
C ALA A 151 -2.78 11.63 -11.98
N GLY A 152 -2.64 10.32 -11.90
CA GLY A 152 -2.12 9.52 -13.00
C GLY A 152 -3.09 9.42 -14.17
N ALA A 153 -2.57 9.44 -15.39
CA ALA A 153 -3.35 9.36 -16.62
C ALA A 153 -4.34 8.18 -16.63
N TYR A 154 -3.95 7.04 -16.04
CA TYR A 154 -4.83 5.89 -15.88
C TYR A 154 -6.14 6.21 -15.15
N HIS A 155 -6.09 6.87 -14.00
CA HIS A 155 -7.28 7.19 -13.22
C HIS A 155 -8.14 8.25 -13.90
N ILE A 156 -7.53 9.21 -14.56
CA ILE A 156 -8.23 10.25 -15.34
C ILE A 156 -9.02 9.61 -16.48
N VAL A 157 -8.36 8.82 -17.32
CA VAL A 157 -8.97 8.15 -18.48
C VAL A 157 -10.04 7.16 -18.03
N ARG A 158 -9.78 6.35 -17.01
CA ARG A 158 -10.76 5.41 -16.44
C ARG A 158 -12.01 6.12 -15.92
N THR A 159 -11.84 7.23 -15.21
CA THR A 159 -12.97 8.02 -14.68
C THR A 159 -13.81 8.61 -15.79
N LEU A 160 -13.16 9.18 -16.82
CA LEU A 160 -13.87 9.72 -17.99
C LEU A 160 -14.64 8.63 -18.73
N TYR A 161 -14.01 7.50 -19.00
CA TYR A 161 -14.65 6.36 -19.67
C TYR A 161 -15.86 5.82 -18.89
N ARG A 162 -15.76 5.69 -17.56
CA ARG A 162 -16.89 5.26 -16.72
C ARG A 162 -18.05 6.26 -16.76
N LYS A 163 -17.77 7.57 -16.69
CA LYS A 163 -18.78 8.61 -16.82
C LYS A 163 -19.51 8.54 -18.17
N LEU A 164 -18.77 8.35 -19.26
CA LEU A 164 -19.35 8.23 -20.61
C LEU A 164 -20.24 6.98 -20.76
N ARG A 165 -19.94 5.90 -20.04
CA ARG A 165 -20.74 4.68 -20.05
C ARG A 165 -21.87 4.63 -19.01
N GLY A 166 -22.09 5.70 -18.26
CA GLY A 166 -23.12 5.74 -17.21
C GLY A 166 -22.90 4.72 -16.07
N ALA A 167 -21.68 4.22 -15.92
CA ALA A 167 -21.38 3.26 -14.87
C ALA A 167 -21.45 3.95 -13.50
N ARG A 168 -22.34 3.49 -12.63
CA ARG A 168 -22.40 3.96 -11.22
C ARG A 168 -21.09 3.61 -10.52
N ASP A 169 -20.55 4.56 -9.75
CA ASP A 169 -19.42 4.28 -8.89
C ASP A 169 -19.82 3.19 -7.89
N GLN A 170 -19.13 2.05 -7.94
CA GLN A 170 -19.17 1.11 -6.84
C GLN A 170 -18.48 1.78 -5.65
N ALA A 171 -19.26 2.13 -4.63
CA ALA A 171 -18.84 2.91 -3.46
C ALA A 171 -17.71 2.27 -2.62
N LEU A 172 -17.27 1.07 -2.99
CA LEU A 172 -16.29 0.26 -2.27
C LEU A 172 -14.87 0.28 -2.88
N VAL A 173 -14.67 0.97 -4.00
CA VAL A 173 -13.30 1.15 -4.52
C VAL A 173 -12.68 2.34 -3.81
N GLY A 174 -11.57 2.13 -3.12
CA GLY A 174 -10.85 3.18 -2.40
C GLY A 174 -10.63 4.44 -3.26
N LYS A 175 -10.71 5.60 -2.66
CA LYS A 175 -10.55 6.89 -3.36
C LYS A 175 -9.08 7.08 -3.73
N PRO A 176 -8.74 7.29 -5.01
CA PRO A 176 -7.36 7.57 -5.40
C PRO A 176 -6.82 8.81 -4.67
N CYS A 177 -5.58 8.73 -4.20
CA CYS A 177 -4.92 9.81 -3.49
C CYS A 177 -4.25 10.76 -4.49
N LEU A 178 -4.27 12.06 -4.19
CA LEU A 178 -3.51 13.05 -4.93
C LEU A 178 -2.11 13.16 -4.32
N PRO A 179 -1.03 12.85 -5.07
CA PRO A 179 0.34 12.81 -4.54
C PRO A 179 0.74 14.06 -3.75
N TRP A 180 0.47 15.25 -4.29
CA TRP A 180 0.84 16.51 -3.63
C TRP A 180 0.07 16.79 -2.34
N ARG A 181 -1.20 16.34 -2.22
CA ARG A 181 -1.95 16.45 -0.96
C ARG A 181 -1.37 15.53 0.09
N LEU A 182 -1.14 14.28 -0.30
CA LEU A 182 -0.52 13.29 0.59
C LEU A 182 0.87 13.74 1.07
N ASP A 183 1.70 14.26 0.16
CA ASP A 183 3.00 14.82 0.49
C ASP A 183 2.87 15.99 1.50
N GLY A 184 1.88 16.87 1.29
CA GLY A 184 1.58 17.99 2.18
C GLY A 184 1.11 17.53 3.56
N ASP A 185 0.24 16.51 3.63
CA ASP A 185 -0.28 15.97 4.89
C ASP A 185 0.85 15.34 5.73
N PHE A 186 1.75 14.57 5.10
CA PHE A 186 2.93 14.01 5.77
C PHE A 186 3.92 15.11 6.20
N ALA A 187 4.14 16.14 5.36
CA ALA A 187 5.00 17.28 5.71
C ALA A 187 4.44 18.05 6.91
N ALA A 188 3.14 18.33 6.95
CA ALA A 188 2.47 18.98 8.08
C ALA A 188 2.57 18.16 9.38
N ALA A 189 2.68 16.83 9.28
CA ALA A 189 2.88 15.93 10.41
C ALA A 189 4.37 15.78 10.85
N GLY A 190 5.29 16.56 10.29
CA GLY A 190 6.71 16.53 10.66
C GLY A 190 7.53 15.45 9.96
N MET A 191 7.10 15.03 8.76
CA MET A 191 7.84 14.09 7.94
C MET A 191 8.35 14.73 6.64
N ARG A 192 9.56 14.39 6.23
CA ARG A 192 10.17 14.84 4.97
C ARG A 192 10.15 13.73 3.94
N LYS A 193 9.60 14.01 2.76
CA LYS A 193 9.71 13.09 1.62
C LYS A 193 11.17 12.95 1.18
N THR A 194 11.65 11.72 1.07
CA THR A 194 13.02 11.40 0.64
C THR A 194 13.08 10.74 -0.71
N GLU A 195 12.08 9.94 -1.05
CA GLU A 195 12.00 9.22 -2.32
C GLU A 195 10.56 9.17 -2.81
N SER A 196 10.39 9.11 -4.13
CA SER A 196 9.09 8.77 -4.73
C SER A 196 9.28 7.99 -6.03
N ALA A 197 8.28 7.17 -6.35
CA ALA A 197 8.19 6.41 -7.58
C ALA A 197 6.73 6.28 -8.01
N ALA A 198 6.53 5.92 -9.27
CA ALA A 198 5.23 5.49 -9.74
C ALA A 198 5.38 4.21 -10.56
N CYS A 199 4.38 3.37 -10.54
CA CYS A 199 4.35 2.15 -11.33
C CYS A 199 2.97 1.87 -11.91
N ASN A 200 2.89 0.74 -12.64
CA ASN A 200 1.67 0.36 -13.33
C ASN A 200 1.24 1.41 -14.35
N PHE A 201 2.12 1.61 -15.35
CA PHE A 201 1.90 2.50 -16.49
C PHE A 201 0.89 1.86 -17.46
N ILE A 202 -0.35 1.71 -16.99
CA ILE A 202 -1.39 1.00 -17.71
C ILE A 202 -2.22 1.99 -18.51
N PHE A 203 -2.38 1.71 -19.80
CA PHE A 203 -3.33 2.43 -20.64
C PHE A 203 -4.66 1.68 -20.60
N PHE A 204 -5.67 2.30 -19.96
CA PHE A 204 -7.04 1.81 -20.07
C PHE A 204 -7.57 2.08 -21.50
N PRO A 205 -8.23 1.14 -22.17
CA PRO A 205 -8.70 -0.19 -21.74
C PRO A 205 -7.75 -1.35 -22.07
N LEU A 206 -6.48 -1.09 -22.40
CA LEU A 206 -5.54 -2.11 -22.89
C LEU A 206 -5.36 -3.29 -21.90
N LYS A 207 -5.43 -3.01 -20.59
CA LYS A 207 -5.35 -4.06 -19.56
C LYS A 207 -6.42 -5.15 -19.75
N ASP A 208 -7.62 -4.73 -20.12
CA ASP A 208 -8.76 -5.65 -20.25
C ASP A 208 -8.81 -6.31 -21.64
N LEU A 209 -8.37 -5.59 -22.68
CA LEU A 209 -8.39 -6.08 -24.07
C LEU A 209 -7.16 -6.93 -24.43
N ALA A 210 -5.99 -6.60 -23.91
CA ALA A 210 -4.72 -7.24 -24.23
C ALA A 210 -3.78 -7.29 -23.02
N PRO A 211 -4.08 -8.09 -21.97
CA PRO A 211 -3.34 -8.10 -20.71
C PRO A 211 -1.85 -8.41 -20.89
N ARG A 212 -1.50 -9.36 -21.77
CA ARG A 212 -0.10 -9.71 -22.04
C ARG A 212 0.70 -8.55 -22.66
N LEU A 213 0.07 -7.77 -23.54
CA LEU A 213 0.71 -6.58 -24.13
C LEU A 213 0.85 -5.47 -23.09
N SER A 214 -0.17 -5.27 -22.26
CA SER A 214 -0.12 -4.34 -21.13
C SER A 214 1.05 -4.66 -20.19
N ASP A 215 1.26 -5.92 -19.84
CA ASP A 215 2.37 -6.35 -18.98
C ASP A 215 3.75 -6.12 -19.64
N ARG A 216 3.86 -6.36 -20.96
CA ARG A 216 5.11 -6.07 -21.70
C ARG A 216 5.43 -4.58 -21.67
N ILE A 217 4.47 -3.72 -21.96
CA ILE A 217 4.63 -2.26 -21.91
C ILE A 217 5.04 -1.81 -20.50
N ASN A 218 4.38 -2.33 -19.48
CA ASN A 218 4.72 -2.02 -18.09
C ASN A 218 6.16 -2.40 -17.75
N ARG A 219 6.63 -3.57 -18.19
CA ARG A 219 8.03 -3.99 -17.97
C ARG A 219 9.03 -3.06 -18.64
N LEU A 220 8.73 -2.62 -19.86
CA LEU A 220 9.57 -1.66 -20.60
C LEU A 220 9.61 -0.28 -19.91
N LEU A 221 8.50 0.15 -19.32
CA LEU A 221 8.40 1.44 -18.62
C LEU A 221 8.89 1.39 -17.17
N THR A 222 9.11 0.20 -16.60
CA THR A 222 9.57 0.06 -15.21
C THR A 222 10.85 0.85 -14.88
N PRO A 223 11.88 0.95 -15.75
CA PRO A 223 13.05 1.77 -15.47
C PRO A 223 12.76 3.25 -15.26
N THR A 224 11.64 3.76 -15.80
CA THR A 224 11.22 5.16 -15.65
C THR A 224 10.47 5.46 -14.36
N ALA A 225 10.22 4.45 -13.51
CA ALA A 225 9.38 4.55 -12.32
C ALA A 225 9.81 5.65 -11.32
N ARG A 226 11.08 6.01 -11.30
CA ARG A 226 11.67 7.02 -10.40
C ARG A 226 11.88 8.39 -11.05
N LEU A 227 11.53 8.56 -12.32
CA LEU A 227 11.62 9.86 -12.98
C LEU A 227 10.60 10.84 -12.35
N PRO A 228 10.90 12.15 -12.29
CA PRO A 228 9.98 13.15 -11.74
C PRO A 228 8.61 13.16 -12.43
N THR A 229 8.54 12.76 -13.68
CA THR A 229 7.31 12.69 -14.49
C THR A 229 6.53 11.39 -14.30
N ALA A 230 7.11 10.37 -13.67
CA ALA A 230 6.46 9.08 -13.48
C ALA A 230 5.07 9.16 -12.79
N PRO A 231 4.85 10.03 -11.78
CA PRO A 231 3.52 10.20 -11.18
C PRO A 231 2.44 10.70 -12.14
N LEU A 232 2.80 11.32 -13.27
CA LEU A 232 1.81 11.74 -14.28
C LEU A 232 1.23 10.57 -15.08
N LEU A 233 1.97 9.47 -15.17
CA LEU A 233 1.59 8.33 -16.01
C LEU A 233 1.22 7.10 -15.19
N GLY A 234 1.87 6.86 -14.05
CA GLY A 234 1.68 5.66 -13.24
C GLY A 234 0.32 5.62 -12.52
N ALA A 235 -0.29 4.45 -12.49
CA ALA A 235 -1.54 4.20 -11.78
C ALA A 235 -1.37 4.12 -10.25
N GLN A 236 -0.15 3.87 -9.79
CA GLN A 236 0.21 3.81 -8.38
C GLN A 236 1.28 4.84 -8.07
N TYR A 237 1.13 5.52 -6.95
CA TYR A 237 2.12 6.41 -6.35
C TYR A 237 2.75 5.74 -5.15
N ILE A 238 4.08 5.74 -5.09
CA ILE A 238 4.86 5.17 -3.99
C ILE A 238 5.76 6.28 -3.45
N ALA A 239 5.80 6.43 -2.14
CA ALA A 239 6.62 7.45 -1.50
C ALA A 239 7.25 6.95 -0.20
N LYS A 240 8.45 7.46 0.08
CA LYS A 240 9.15 7.28 1.35
C LYS A 240 9.29 8.62 2.05
N PHE A 241 8.88 8.65 3.29
CA PHE A 241 8.97 9.81 4.17
C PHE A 241 9.83 9.45 5.38
N ARG A 242 10.66 10.38 5.84
CA ARG A 242 11.48 10.25 7.05
C ARG A 242 10.97 11.20 8.13
N LYS A 243 10.80 10.70 9.33
CA LYS A 243 10.46 11.51 10.51
C LYS A 243 11.63 12.40 10.87
N ILE A 244 11.36 13.71 11.00
CA ILE A 244 12.33 14.75 11.37
C ILE A 244 12.52 14.75 12.88
#